data_ad7ec504005d74b49c43dd55cbc704a4
#
_entry.id   ad7ec504005d74b49c43dd55cbc704a4
#
_cell.length_a   1.000
_cell.length_b   1.000
_cell.length_c   1.000
_cell.angle_alpha   90.00
_cell.angle_beta   90.00
_cell.angle_gamma   90.00
#
_symmetry.space_group_name_H-M   'P 1'
#
loop_
_entity.id
_entity.type
_entity.pdbx_description
1 polymer ?
#
loop_
_entity_poly.entity_id
_entity_poly.type
_entity_poly.pdbx_seq_one_letter_code
_entity_poly.pdbx_strand_id
1 'polypeptide(L)'
;MYREGQLYTKEAIEVYDHDFPYLSEGVAIPHGIYDIGLNKAYVNIGVSHDTCDFSCDSIKRWWNFRGRYDYPDASSILILVDCGGSNGYRHYVFKRAIQRLADTMGIEIYIAHYPCYTSKWNPIEHRLFPHITRKLKGVILKSVDMVKKLIETTTTKTGLVVRCHIIKKTYETGKKMTREEKDGLRIIHDDYLGHWNYRAVPFNL
;
A
#
# COMPACT_ATOMS: atom_id res chain seq x y z
N MET A 1 -7.41 -14.84 -0.80
CA MET A 1 -5.95 -15.00 -1.02
C MET A 1 -5.57 -16.41 -0.56
N TYR A 2 -5.16 -17.27 -1.49
CA TYR A 2 -4.68 -18.62 -1.18
C TYR A 2 -3.45 -18.53 -0.27
N ARG A 3 -3.44 -19.30 0.81
CA ARG A 3 -2.32 -19.35 1.73
C ARG A 3 -1.81 -20.76 1.84
N GLU A 4 -0.57 -20.95 1.45
CA GLU A 4 0.11 -22.20 1.68
C GLU A 4 0.34 -22.46 3.19
N GLY A 5 0.35 -23.70 3.59
CA GLY A 5 0.66 -24.13 4.94
C GLY A 5 -0.26 -25.24 5.41
N GLN A 6 0.12 -25.86 6.51
CA GLN A 6 -0.62 -26.95 7.14
C GLN A 6 -0.91 -26.58 8.58
N LEU A 7 -2.10 -26.92 9.03
CA LEU A 7 -2.52 -26.85 10.43
C LEU A 7 -2.94 -28.24 10.85
N TYR A 8 -2.32 -28.76 11.91
CA TYR A 8 -2.70 -30.05 12.50
C TYR A 8 -3.80 -29.82 13.53
N THR A 9 -4.94 -30.47 13.35
CA THR A 9 -6.10 -30.41 14.24
C THR A 9 -6.61 -31.80 14.53
N LYS A 10 -7.31 -31.98 15.64
CA LYS A 10 -7.93 -33.27 15.99
C LYS A 10 -9.13 -33.61 15.09
N GLU A 11 -9.80 -32.58 14.62
CA GLU A 11 -10.96 -32.67 13.72
C GLU A 11 -10.70 -31.79 12.48
N ALA A 12 -11.27 -32.18 11.34
CA ALA A 12 -11.20 -31.38 10.13
C ALA A 12 -11.91 -30.04 10.34
N ILE A 13 -11.24 -28.94 9.95
CA ILE A 13 -11.83 -27.60 9.95
C ILE A 13 -12.15 -27.25 8.52
N GLU A 14 -13.42 -27.09 8.22
CA GLU A 14 -13.88 -26.62 6.91
C GLU A 14 -13.58 -25.13 6.77
N VAL A 15 -13.01 -24.73 5.64
CA VAL A 15 -12.74 -23.35 5.25
C VAL A 15 -13.17 -23.14 3.82
N TYR A 16 -13.63 -21.93 3.52
CA TYR A 16 -13.97 -21.58 2.15
C TYR A 16 -12.71 -21.53 1.26
N ASP A 17 -12.82 -22.09 0.07
CA ASP A 17 -11.79 -22.01 -0.95
C ASP A 17 -11.68 -20.55 -1.46
N HIS A 18 -10.52 -20.21 -2.03
CA HIS A 18 -10.26 -18.91 -2.63
C HIS A 18 -11.22 -18.57 -3.79
N ASP A 19 -11.85 -19.57 -4.40
CA ASP A 19 -12.82 -19.41 -5.49
C ASP A 19 -14.20 -18.93 -5.01
N PHE A 20 -14.44 -18.90 -3.70
CA PHE A 20 -15.71 -18.47 -3.10
C PHE A 20 -15.56 -17.26 -2.16
N PRO A 21 -14.94 -16.14 -2.60
CA PRO A 21 -14.71 -14.98 -1.72
C PRO A 21 -16.00 -14.32 -1.23
N TYR A 22 -17.12 -14.51 -1.93
CA TYR A 22 -18.43 -13.99 -1.55
C TYR A 22 -19.06 -14.69 -0.33
N LEU A 23 -18.55 -15.86 0.04
CA LEU A 23 -18.95 -16.56 1.26
C LEU A 23 -18.15 -16.10 2.50
N SER A 24 -17.13 -15.27 2.31
CA SER A 24 -16.35 -14.73 3.43
C SER A 24 -17.13 -13.64 4.18
N GLU A 25 -16.96 -13.59 5.51
CA GLU A 25 -17.59 -12.57 6.37
C GLU A 25 -17.00 -11.15 6.16
N GLY A 26 -15.94 -11.01 5.38
CA GLY A 26 -15.29 -9.75 5.10
C GLY A 26 -13.96 -9.89 4.38
N VAL A 27 -13.35 -8.75 4.06
CA VAL A 27 -12.07 -8.69 3.39
C VAL A 27 -11.02 -8.01 4.26
N ALA A 28 -9.77 -8.45 4.13
CA ALA A 28 -8.61 -7.77 4.70
C ALA A 28 -7.64 -7.48 3.55
N ILE A 29 -7.53 -6.21 3.18
CA ILE A 29 -6.72 -5.74 2.07
C ILE A 29 -5.46 -5.05 2.65
N PRO A 30 -4.30 -5.71 2.66
CA PRO A 30 -3.09 -5.11 3.18
C PRO A 30 -2.47 -4.15 2.16
N HIS A 31 -2.21 -2.91 2.58
CA HIS A 31 -1.37 -1.95 1.87
C HIS A 31 -0.09 -1.74 2.68
N GLY A 32 1.04 -2.14 2.11
CA GLY A 32 2.35 -2.04 2.76
C GLY A 32 3.10 -0.78 2.34
N ILE A 33 3.74 -0.15 3.31
CA ILE A 33 4.72 0.91 3.12
C ILE A 33 6.01 0.44 3.80
N TYR A 34 7.11 0.41 3.06
CA TYR A 34 8.40 0.02 3.57
C TYR A 34 9.39 1.18 3.46
N ASP A 35 9.81 1.67 4.61
CA ASP A 35 10.86 2.68 4.72
C ASP A 35 12.22 2.01 4.57
N ILE A 36 12.86 2.25 3.43
CA ILE A 36 14.12 1.61 3.05
C ILE A 36 15.26 2.09 3.96
N GLY A 37 15.26 3.38 4.33
CA GLY A 37 16.32 3.98 5.13
C GLY A 37 16.34 3.48 6.57
N LEU A 38 15.16 3.32 7.16
CA LEU A 38 15.04 2.94 8.57
C LEU A 38 14.74 1.45 8.78
N ASN A 39 14.56 0.65 7.72
CA ASN A 39 14.11 -0.75 7.80
C ASN A 39 12.84 -0.91 8.66
N LYS A 40 11.89 0.00 8.47
CA LYS A 40 10.59 0.01 9.16
C LYS A 40 9.48 -0.23 8.15
N ALA A 41 8.45 -0.95 8.55
CA ALA A 41 7.29 -1.19 7.72
C ALA A 41 5.99 -0.76 8.41
N TYR A 42 5.06 -0.27 7.61
CA TYR A 42 3.73 0.13 8.03
C TYR A 42 2.72 -0.56 7.12
N VAL A 43 1.82 -1.31 7.71
CA VAL A 43 0.77 -2.01 6.97
C VAL A 43 -0.58 -1.45 7.38
N ASN A 44 -1.34 -0.95 6.43
CA ASN A 44 -2.71 -0.57 6.65
C ASN A 44 -3.63 -1.64 6.05
N ILE A 45 -4.56 -2.14 6.84
CA ILE A 45 -5.55 -3.12 6.41
C ILE A 45 -6.83 -2.39 6.09
N GLY A 46 -7.22 -2.38 4.81
CA GLY A 46 -8.54 -1.93 4.36
C GLY A 46 -9.58 -3.03 4.51
N VAL A 47 -10.83 -2.64 4.72
CA VAL A 47 -11.97 -3.55 4.90
C VAL A 47 -13.04 -3.38 3.82
N SER A 48 -12.72 -2.70 2.73
CA SER A 48 -13.66 -2.45 1.63
C SER A 48 -13.04 -2.79 0.26
N HIS A 49 -12.41 -1.82 -0.40
CA HIS A 49 -11.85 -1.98 -1.74
C HIS A 49 -10.41 -1.48 -1.82
N ASP A 50 -9.59 -2.17 -2.63
CA ASP A 50 -8.27 -1.69 -3.01
C ASP A 50 -8.43 -0.59 -4.07
N THR A 51 -8.16 0.65 -3.67
CA THR A 51 -8.31 1.84 -4.51
C THR A 51 -7.12 2.79 -4.34
N CYS A 52 -6.94 3.69 -5.31
CA CYS A 52 -5.93 4.75 -5.22
C CYS A 52 -6.13 5.62 -3.95
N ASP A 53 -7.38 5.89 -3.58
CA ASP A 53 -7.68 6.69 -2.38
C ASP A 53 -7.27 5.95 -1.09
N PHE A 54 -7.46 4.62 -1.03
CA PHE A 54 -7.00 3.80 0.09
C PHE A 54 -5.47 3.80 0.20
N SER A 55 -4.77 3.65 -0.92
CA SER A 55 -3.31 3.71 -0.96
C SER A 55 -2.80 5.07 -0.48
N CYS A 56 -3.39 6.16 -0.95
CA CYS A 56 -3.01 7.52 -0.53
C CYS A 56 -3.36 7.82 0.93
N ASP A 57 -4.53 7.37 1.43
CA ASP A 57 -4.86 7.47 2.86
C ASP A 57 -3.88 6.68 3.73
N SER A 58 -3.39 5.54 3.25
CA SER A 58 -2.36 4.74 3.92
C SER A 58 -1.02 5.50 4.02
N ILE A 59 -0.58 6.13 2.91
CA ILE A 59 0.65 6.93 2.88
C ILE A 59 0.50 8.18 3.76
N LYS A 60 -0.64 8.89 3.67
CA LYS A 60 -0.95 10.04 4.53
C LYS A 60 -0.88 9.69 6.01
N ARG A 61 -1.44 8.52 6.37
CA ARG A 61 -1.39 8.04 7.74
C ARG A 61 0.04 7.77 8.19
N TRP A 62 0.85 7.07 7.38
CA TRP A 62 2.26 6.85 7.68
C TRP A 62 2.98 8.19 7.90
N TRP A 63 2.81 9.15 6.99
CA TRP A 63 3.43 10.46 7.10
C TRP A 63 3.07 11.17 8.39
N ASN A 64 1.77 11.29 8.69
CA ASN A 64 1.29 12.02 9.86
C ASN A 64 1.71 11.42 11.19
N PHE A 65 1.85 10.10 11.27
CA PHE A 65 2.16 9.41 12.53
C PHE A 65 3.64 9.04 12.68
N ARG A 66 4.41 9.05 11.59
CA ARG A 66 5.82 8.66 11.59
C ARG A 66 6.68 9.49 10.65
N GLY A 67 6.41 9.51 9.35
CA GLY A 67 7.31 10.09 8.34
C GLY A 67 7.78 11.49 8.71
N ARG A 68 6.89 12.39 9.02
CA ARG A 68 7.23 13.77 9.39
C ARG A 68 8.05 13.92 10.67
N TYR A 69 8.05 12.91 11.55
CA TYR A 69 8.88 12.90 12.76
C TYR A 69 10.22 12.23 12.53
N ASP A 70 10.25 11.17 11.74
CA ASP A 70 11.47 10.48 11.34
C ASP A 70 12.28 11.35 10.32
N TYR A 71 11.61 12.23 9.56
CA TYR A 71 12.17 13.12 8.52
C TYR A 71 11.63 14.56 8.62
N PRO A 72 11.94 15.30 9.69
CA PRO A 72 11.35 16.62 9.95
C PRO A 72 11.68 17.68 8.89
N ASP A 73 12.83 17.57 8.24
CA ASP A 73 13.33 18.53 7.25
C ASP A 73 13.06 18.10 5.81
N ALA A 74 12.26 17.03 5.60
CA ALA A 74 11.98 16.56 4.26
C ALA A 74 11.06 17.52 3.49
N SER A 75 11.54 18.01 2.37
CA SER A 75 10.77 18.78 1.38
C SER A 75 10.14 17.91 0.29
N SER A 76 10.56 16.65 0.20
CA SER A 76 10.06 15.68 -0.77
C SER A 76 10.19 14.24 -0.29
N ILE A 77 9.40 13.34 -0.89
CA ILE A 77 9.54 11.90 -0.73
C ILE A 77 9.55 11.21 -2.10
N LEU A 78 10.33 10.14 -2.22
CA LEU A 78 10.30 9.23 -3.36
C LEU A 78 9.53 7.98 -2.98
N ILE A 79 8.51 7.65 -3.76
CA ILE A 79 7.69 6.46 -3.60
C ILE A 79 7.91 5.53 -4.79
N LEU A 80 8.44 4.35 -4.52
CA LEU A 80 8.59 3.29 -5.50
C LEU A 80 7.32 2.45 -5.53
N VAL A 81 6.68 2.32 -6.66
CA VAL A 81 5.40 1.60 -6.82
C VAL A 81 5.45 0.62 -8.00
N ASP A 82 4.64 -0.42 -7.91
CA ASP A 82 4.45 -1.32 -9.03
C ASP A 82 3.60 -0.68 -10.13
N CYS A 83 3.65 -1.25 -11.32
CA CYS A 83 2.93 -0.71 -12.47
C CYS A 83 1.47 -1.17 -12.57
N GLY A 84 1.03 -2.08 -11.71
CA GLY A 84 -0.29 -2.72 -11.78
C GLY A 84 -1.29 -2.27 -10.73
N GLY A 85 -2.52 -2.79 -10.83
CA GLY A 85 -3.57 -2.55 -9.85
C GLY A 85 -4.03 -1.10 -9.76
N SER A 86 -4.43 -0.69 -8.56
CA SER A 86 -4.93 0.66 -8.27
C SER A 86 -3.88 1.76 -8.48
N ASN A 87 -2.59 1.41 -8.43
CA ASN A 87 -1.45 2.34 -8.54
C ASN A 87 -0.87 2.44 -9.96
N GLY A 88 -1.56 1.91 -10.98
CA GLY A 88 -1.04 1.86 -12.34
C GLY A 88 -0.66 3.25 -12.91
N TYR A 89 0.50 3.33 -13.56
CA TYR A 89 1.07 4.58 -14.10
C TYR A 89 0.16 5.32 -15.11
N ARG A 90 -0.75 4.61 -15.77
CA ARG A 90 -1.71 5.17 -16.73
C ARG A 90 -2.93 5.81 -16.06
N HIS A 91 -3.15 5.54 -14.77
CA HIS A 91 -4.38 5.97 -14.09
C HIS A 91 -4.29 7.41 -13.61
N TYR A 92 -4.99 8.31 -14.28
CA TYR A 92 -5.12 9.70 -13.85
C TYR A 92 -5.78 9.84 -12.48
N VAL A 93 -6.65 8.90 -12.10
CA VAL A 93 -7.23 8.87 -10.74
C VAL A 93 -6.15 8.70 -9.68
N PHE A 94 -5.12 7.88 -9.95
CA PHE A 94 -3.96 7.75 -9.07
C PHE A 94 -3.16 9.06 -9.00
N LYS A 95 -2.87 9.69 -10.14
CA LYS A 95 -2.18 10.99 -10.19
C LYS A 95 -2.93 12.07 -9.41
N ARG A 96 -4.26 12.12 -9.52
CA ARG A 96 -5.10 13.02 -8.70
C ARG A 96 -4.99 12.71 -7.21
N ALA A 97 -5.01 11.45 -6.83
CA ALA A 97 -4.89 11.05 -5.43
C ALA A 97 -3.50 11.44 -4.86
N ILE A 98 -2.43 11.25 -5.64
CA ILE A 98 -1.06 11.70 -5.28
C ILE A 98 -0.98 13.23 -5.21
N GLN A 99 -1.61 13.99 -6.13
CA GLN A 99 -1.67 15.44 -6.04
C GLN A 99 -2.31 15.91 -4.74
N ARG A 100 -3.49 15.37 -4.40
CA ARG A 100 -4.16 15.68 -3.13
C ARG A 100 -3.33 15.30 -1.90
N LEU A 101 -2.56 14.23 -2.02
CA LEU A 101 -1.66 13.81 -0.95
C LEU A 101 -0.53 14.82 -0.79
N ALA A 102 0.12 15.26 -1.89
CA ALA A 102 1.15 16.29 -1.89
C ALA A 102 0.62 17.60 -1.28
N ASP A 103 -0.56 18.06 -1.70
CA ASP A 103 -1.22 19.25 -1.14
C ASP A 103 -1.47 19.14 0.37
N THR A 104 -1.90 17.95 0.83
CA THR A 104 -2.16 17.71 2.26
C THR A 104 -0.88 17.64 3.08
N MET A 105 0.18 17.07 2.53
CA MET A 105 1.47 16.91 3.22
C MET A 105 2.33 18.18 3.14
N GLY A 106 2.08 19.05 2.16
CA GLY A 106 2.87 20.25 1.90
C GLY A 106 4.28 19.98 1.40
N ILE A 107 4.51 18.81 0.79
CA ILE A 107 5.81 18.41 0.23
C ILE A 107 5.64 17.79 -1.16
N GLU A 108 6.70 17.82 -1.97
CA GLU A 108 6.70 17.16 -3.26
C GLU A 108 6.68 15.64 -3.12
N ILE A 109 5.90 14.96 -3.96
CA ILE A 109 5.87 13.50 -4.01
C ILE A 109 6.37 13.03 -5.36
N TYR A 110 7.53 12.40 -5.36
CA TYR A 110 8.10 11.72 -6.52
C TYR A 110 7.57 10.30 -6.59
N ILE A 111 7.07 9.91 -7.76
CA ILE A 111 6.63 8.55 -8.05
C ILE A 111 7.55 7.94 -9.09
N ALA A 112 8.08 6.77 -8.80
CA ALA A 112 8.79 5.95 -9.77
C ALA A 112 8.15 4.56 -9.83
N HIS A 113 7.62 4.23 -11.02
CA HIS A 113 7.01 2.92 -11.24
C HIS A 113 8.05 1.92 -11.71
N TYR A 114 8.03 0.75 -11.11
CA TYR A 114 8.69 -0.41 -11.69
C TYR A 114 8.00 -0.77 -13.01
N PRO A 115 8.75 -1.16 -14.05
CA PRO A 115 8.15 -1.68 -15.27
C PRO A 115 7.24 -2.87 -14.97
N CYS A 116 6.22 -3.08 -15.81
CA CYS A 116 5.32 -4.21 -15.66
C CYS A 116 6.11 -5.53 -15.64
N TYR A 117 5.67 -6.49 -14.83
CA TYR A 117 6.32 -7.79 -14.60
C TYR A 117 7.68 -7.74 -13.89
N THR A 118 8.07 -6.60 -13.34
CA THR A 118 9.34 -6.45 -12.59
C THR A 118 9.14 -6.17 -11.09
N SER A 119 7.94 -6.38 -10.56
CA SER A 119 7.62 -6.21 -9.13
C SER A 119 8.58 -6.95 -8.21
N LYS A 120 9.12 -8.08 -8.67
CA LYS A 120 10.17 -8.82 -7.94
C LYS A 120 11.41 -8.02 -7.59
N TRP A 121 11.64 -6.87 -8.23
CA TRP A 121 12.75 -5.97 -7.91
C TRP A 121 12.38 -4.90 -6.88
N ASN A 122 11.08 -4.75 -6.58
CA ASN A 122 10.63 -3.84 -5.54
C ASN A 122 11.09 -4.34 -4.16
N PRO A 123 11.85 -3.55 -3.38
CA PRO A 123 12.37 -3.99 -2.08
C PRO A 123 11.31 -4.52 -1.11
N ILE A 124 10.10 -4.01 -1.16
CA ILE A 124 9.00 -4.44 -0.29
C ILE A 124 8.64 -5.92 -0.49
N GLU A 125 8.79 -6.43 -1.73
CA GLU A 125 8.52 -7.82 -2.09
C GLU A 125 9.52 -8.81 -1.48
N HIS A 126 10.67 -8.34 -1.02
CA HIS A 126 11.70 -9.16 -0.41
C HIS A 126 11.87 -8.90 1.08
N ARG A 127 11.63 -7.65 1.50
CA ARG A 127 11.95 -7.20 2.86
C ARG A 127 10.74 -7.14 3.79
N LEU A 128 9.51 -7.19 3.24
CA LEU A 128 8.29 -7.14 4.05
C LEU A 128 7.33 -8.31 3.76
N PHE A 129 6.77 -8.38 2.56
CA PHE A 129 5.67 -9.30 2.26
C PHE A 129 5.97 -10.78 2.47
N PRO A 130 7.16 -11.32 2.14
CA PRO A 130 7.46 -12.73 2.42
C PRO A 130 7.47 -13.06 3.91
N HIS A 131 7.87 -12.10 4.74
CA HIS A 131 7.89 -12.28 6.19
C HIS A 131 6.47 -12.25 6.77
N ILE A 132 5.60 -11.37 6.26
CA ILE A 132 4.17 -11.36 6.61
C ILE A 132 3.51 -12.67 6.17
N THR A 133 3.70 -13.08 4.91
CA THR A 133 3.16 -14.34 4.38
C THR A 133 3.57 -15.53 5.24
N ARG A 134 4.83 -15.60 5.66
CA ARG A 134 5.31 -16.65 6.57
C ARG A 134 4.60 -16.65 7.91
N LYS A 135 4.26 -15.47 8.45
CA LYS A 135 3.51 -15.37 9.72
C LYS A 135 2.05 -15.78 9.58
N LEU A 136 1.47 -15.59 8.40
CA LEU A 136 0.07 -15.95 8.14
C LEU A 136 -0.09 -17.40 7.62
N LYS A 137 1.03 -18.05 7.26
CA LYS A 137 1.03 -19.40 6.71
C LYS A 137 0.45 -20.42 7.70
N GLY A 138 -0.52 -21.24 7.26
CA GLY A 138 -1.16 -22.26 8.08
C GLY A 138 -2.10 -21.71 9.16
N VAL A 139 -2.42 -20.43 9.18
CA VAL A 139 -3.33 -19.84 10.18
C VAL A 139 -4.70 -19.59 9.58
N ILE A 140 -5.76 -20.06 10.26
CA ILE A 140 -7.14 -19.72 9.91
C ILE A 140 -7.42 -18.31 10.42
N LEU A 141 -7.62 -17.36 9.49
CA LEU A 141 -7.87 -15.96 9.84
C LEU A 141 -9.36 -15.75 10.12
N LYS A 142 -9.71 -15.60 11.39
CA LYS A 142 -11.09 -15.44 11.87
C LYS A 142 -11.54 -13.97 11.96
N SER A 143 -10.62 -13.02 12.00
CA SER A 143 -10.95 -11.59 12.10
C SER A 143 -9.83 -10.71 11.59
N VAL A 144 -10.17 -9.48 11.20
CA VAL A 144 -9.19 -8.46 10.76
C VAL A 144 -8.24 -8.08 11.89
N ASP A 145 -8.72 -8.07 13.15
CA ASP A 145 -7.88 -7.81 14.32
C ASP A 145 -6.84 -8.92 14.54
N MET A 146 -7.20 -10.18 14.29
CA MET A 146 -6.24 -11.28 14.32
C MET A 146 -5.17 -11.12 13.24
N VAL A 147 -5.56 -10.76 12.01
CA VAL A 147 -4.62 -10.47 10.91
C VAL A 147 -3.66 -9.34 11.32
N LYS A 148 -4.19 -8.24 11.87
CA LYS A 148 -3.40 -7.11 12.37
C LYS A 148 -2.35 -7.57 13.39
N LYS A 149 -2.77 -8.29 14.43
CA LYS A 149 -1.87 -8.79 15.48
C LYS A 149 -0.75 -9.67 14.91
N LEU A 150 -1.05 -10.58 13.99
CA LEU A 150 -0.06 -11.44 13.35
C LEU A 150 0.93 -10.63 12.51
N ILE A 151 0.47 -9.64 11.75
CA ILE A 151 1.34 -8.76 10.97
C ILE A 151 2.28 -7.98 11.89
N GLU A 152 1.81 -7.45 13.01
CA GLU A 152 2.63 -6.70 13.98
C GLU A 152 3.73 -7.54 14.64
N THR A 153 3.58 -8.87 14.69
CA THR A 153 4.62 -9.77 15.20
C THR A 153 5.72 -10.10 14.17
N THR A 154 5.61 -9.54 12.96
CA THR A 154 6.59 -9.81 11.90
C THR A 154 7.89 -9.10 12.21
N THR A 155 8.97 -9.86 12.21
CA THR A 155 10.34 -9.33 12.39
C THR A 155 11.34 -10.17 11.58
N THR A 156 12.56 -9.68 11.44
CA THR A 156 13.66 -10.35 10.76
C THR A 156 14.94 -10.29 11.60
N LYS A 157 15.95 -11.08 11.23
CA LYS A 157 17.27 -11.01 11.85
C LYS A 157 17.94 -9.63 11.69
N THR A 158 17.54 -8.87 10.67
CA THR A 158 18.03 -7.51 10.38
C THR A 158 17.26 -6.42 11.12
N GLY A 159 16.37 -6.79 12.04
CA GLY A 159 15.68 -5.84 12.91
C GLY A 159 14.47 -5.14 12.26
N LEU A 160 13.81 -5.77 11.27
CA LEU A 160 12.57 -5.21 10.71
C LEU A 160 11.53 -4.99 11.82
N VAL A 161 10.99 -3.78 11.87
CA VAL A 161 9.89 -3.40 12.74
C VAL A 161 8.65 -3.16 11.90
N VAL A 162 7.55 -3.88 12.20
CA VAL A 162 6.29 -3.74 11.48
C VAL A 162 5.22 -3.16 12.40
N ARG A 163 4.54 -2.13 11.95
CA ARG A 163 3.34 -1.57 12.58
C ARG A 163 2.14 -1.79 11.67
N CYS A 164 0.99 -2.10 12.25
CA CYS A 164 -0.21 -2.38 11.49
C CYS A 164 -1.40 -1.57 12.02
N HIS A 165 -2.25 -1.08 11.11
CA HIS A 165 -3.46 -0.35 11.44
C HIS A 165 -4.62 -0.79 10.54
N ILE A 166 -5.85 -0.77 11.08
CA ILE A 166 -7.06 -1.07 10.33
C ILE A 166 -7.72 0.24 9.92
N ILE A 167 -7.93 0.44 8.62
CA ILE A 167 -8.68 1.57 8.08
C ILE A 167 -10.10 1.10 7.78
N LYS A 168 -11.05 1.54 8.61
CA LYS A 168 -12.48 1.14 8.51
C LYS A 168 -13.27 1.95 7.47
N LYS A 169 -12.64 2.92 6.81
CA LYS A 169 -13.26 3.76 5.78
C LYS A 169 -13.64 2.90 4.57
N THR A 170 -14.85 3.13 4.04
CA THR A 170 -15.30 2.54 2.77
C THR A 170 -14.81 3.39 1.61
N TYR A 171 -14.27 2.74 0.59
CA TYR A 171 -13.75 3.39 -0.62
C TYR A 171 -14.60 3.02 -1.81
N GLU A 172 -14.92 4.02 -2.63
CA GLU A 172 -15.67 3.85 -3.88
C GLU A 172 -14.74 3.43 -5.01
N THR A 173 -15.21 2.51 -5.84
CA THR A 173 -14.54 2.07 -7.07
C THR A 173 -15.08 2.80 -8.30
N GLY A 174 -14.43 2.61 -9.46
CA GLY A 174 -14.94 3.09 -10.75
C GLY A 174 -14.86 4.61 -10.95
N LYS A 175 -14.13 5.35 -10.13
CA LYS A 175 -13.92 6.81 -10.29
C LYS A 175 -13.29 7.11 -11.63
N LYS A 176 -13.83 8.15 -12.32
CA LYS A 176 -13.29 8.67 -13.58
C LYS A 176 -12.91 10.14 -13.40
N MET A 177 -12.14 10.67 -14.32
CA MET A 177 -11.76 12.08 -14.35
C MET A 177 -12.17 12.71 -15.68
N THR A 178 -12.65 13.94 -15.61
CA THR A 178 -12.89 14.77 -16.80
C THR A 178 -11.55 15.26 -17.39
N ARG A 179 -11.61 15.86 -18.55
CA ARG A 179 -10.42 16.45 -19.19
C ARG A 179 -9.89 17.65 -18.38
N GLU A 180 -10.79 18.51 -17.95
CA GLU A 180 -10.45 19.69 -17.13
C GLU A 180 -9.77 19.29 -15.80
N GLU A 181 -10.29 18.23 -15.14
CA GLU A 181 -9.65 17.71 -13.92
C GLU A 181 -8.23 17.20 -14.16
N LYS A 182 -7.96 16.60 -15.33
CA LYS A 182 -6.61 16.11 -15.70
C LYS A 182 -5.66 17.25 -15.96
N ASP A 183 -6.13 18.26 -16.70
CA ASP A 183 -5.33 19.44 -17.10
C ASP A 183 -5.02 20.33 -15.88
N GLY A 184 -5.83 20.28 -14.83
CA GLY A 184 -5.63 21.00 -13.57
C GLY A 184 -4.62 20.37 -12.60
N LEU A 185 -4.04 19.21 -12.91
CA LEU A 185 -3.03 18.58 -12.03
C LEU A 185 -1.64 19.22 -12.21
N ARG A 186 -0.93 19.44 -11.10
CA ARG A 186 0.47 19.86 -11.11
C ARG A 186 1.41 18.65 -11.08
N ILE A 187 1.25 17.79 -12.08
CA ILE A 187 2.12 16.61 -12.29
C ILE A 187 3.20 16.98 -13.30
N ILE A 188 4.44 16.91 -12.87
CA ILE A 188 5.61 17.13 -13.70
C ILE A 188 6.22 15.77 -14.04
N HIS A 189 6.21 15.43 -15.31
CA HIS A 189 6.79 14.19 -15.82
C HIS A 189 8.30 14.32 -15.96
N ASP A 190 9.02 13.24 -15.71
CA ASP A 190 10.46 13.15 -15.93
C ASP A 190 10.77 13.21 -17.43
N ASP A 191 11.88 13.87 -17.81
CA ASP A 191 12.25 14.08 -19.21
C ASP A 191 12.65 12.78 -19.93
N TYR A 192 13.22 11.83 -19.21
CA TYR A 192 13.72 10.58 -19.77
C TYR A 192 12.71 9.44 -19.70
N LEU A 193 12.09 9.23 -18.56
CA LEU A 193 11.15 8.12 -18.28
C LEU A 193 9.78 8.65 -17.81
N GLY A 194 9.29 9.71 -18.41
CA GLY A 194 8.06 10.41 -17.98
C GLY A 194 6.79 9.57 -17.93
N HIS A 195 6.76 8.43 -18.63
CA HIS A 195 5.65 7.48 -18.49
C HIS A 195 5.61 6.80 -17.11
N TRP A 196 6.80 6.59 -16.53
CA TRP A 196 6.99 5.83 -15.30
C TRP A 196 7.31 6.72 -14.11
N ASN A 197 8.00 7.84 -14.37
CA ASN A 197 8.51 8.75 -13.37
C ASN A 197 7.85 10.11 -13.49
N TYR A 198 7.32 10.60 -12.39
CA TYR A 198 6.74 11.93 -12.30
C TYR A 198 6.70 12.41 -10.86
N ARG A 199 6.46 13.69 -10.66
CA ARG A 199 6.24 14.26 -9.34
C ARG A 199 4.96 15.08 -9.28
N ALA A 200 4.31 15.04 -8.12
CA ALA A 200 3.24 15.95 -7.77
C ALA A 200 3.81 17.09 -6.94
N VAL A 201 3.56 18.33 -7.37
CA VAL A 201 3.98 19.54 -6.68
C VAL A 201 2.77 20.13 -5.95
N PRO A 202 2.85 20.38 -4.63
CA PRO A 202 1.77 21.01 -3.89
C PRO A 202 1.36 22.37 -4.48
N PHE A 203 0.06 22.73 -4.38
CA PHE A 203 -0.42 24.03 -4.83
C PHE A 203 0.02 25.18 -3.91
N ASN A 204 0.27 24.89 -2.64
CA ASN A 204 0.61 25.85 -1.58
C ASN A 204 2.09 25.71 -1.14
N LEU A 205 3.00 25.68 -2.08
CA LEU A 205 4.44 25.81 -1.83
C LEU A 205 4.87 27.26 -2.00
#